data_ace5d47a9b2a3e1956b89c3704f3443f
#
_entry.id   ace5d47a9b2a3e1956b89c3704f3443f
#
_cell.length_a   1.000
_cell.length_b   1.000
_cell.length_c   1.000
_cell.angle_alpha   90.00
_cell.angle_beta   90.00
_cell.angle_gamma   90.00
#
_symmetry.space_group_name_H-M   'P 1'
#
loop_
_entity.id
_entity.type
_entity.pdbx_description
1 polymer ?
#
loop_
_entity_poly.entity_id
_entity_poly.type
_entity_poly.pdbx_seq_one_letter_code
_entity_poly.pdbx_strand_id
1 'polypeptide(L)'
;MTETEFLSLIDLTLSQIEDVFEAAGQQGDIDVECSRSGSLLDIEFLGNRTKIIINSQAALSELWVAAKSGGFHYKHDGAVWRNTRDGGELMAALKVIAWEQAGLILG
;
A
#
# COMPACT_ATOMS: atom_id res chain seq x y z
N MET A 1 12.45 8.18 -15.27
CA MET A 1 12.17 8.83 -13.97
C MET A 1 13.47 8.93 -13.20
N THR A 2 13.78 10.11 -12.68
CA THR A 2 14.95 10.32 -11.84
C THR A 2 14.67 9.76 -10.43
N GLU A 3 15.72 9.60 -9.62
CA GLU A 3 15.56 9.16 -8.24
C GLU A 3 14.69 10.16 -7.44
N THR A 4 14.91 11.46 -7.64
CA THR A 4 14.12 12.51 -6.97
C THR A 4 12.65 12.42 -7.35
N GLU A 5 12.36 12.22 -8.64
CA GLU A 5 10.98 12.04 -9.11
C GLU A 5 10.34 10.77 -8.51
N PHE A 6 11.11 9.69 -8.45
CA PHE A 6 10.65 8.43 -7.86
C PHE A 6 10.30 8.62 -6.38
N LEU A 7 11.18 9.26 -5.60
CA LEU A 7 10.94 9.48 -4.16
C LEU A 7 9.75 10.40 -3.92
N SER A 8 9.54 11.42 -4.76
CA SER A 8 8.37 12.29 -4.68
C SER A 8 7.09 11.51 -4.96
N LEU A 9 7.12 10.64 -5.95
CA LEU A 9 5.98 9.79 -6.30
C LEU A 9 5.67 8.80 -5.17
N ILE A 10 6.70 8.22 -4.56
CA ILE A 10 6.55 7.32 -3.40
C ILE A 10 5.85 8.06 -2.24
N ASP A 11 6.33 9.26 -1.91
CA ASP A 11 5.76 10.03 -0.82
C ASP A 11 4.27 10.32 -1.06
N LEU A 12 3.93 10.75 -2.27
CA LEU A 12 2.53 10.99 -2.64
C LEU A 12 1.70 9.71 -2.57
N THR A 13 2.22 8.62 -3.11
CA THR A 13 1.53 7.33 -3.13
C THR A 13 1.25 6.81 -1.72
N LEU A 14 2.26 6.83 -0.85
CA LEU A 14 2.09 6.35 0.53
C LEU A 14 1.12 7.21 1.31
N SER A 15 1.13 8.54 1.11
CA SER A 15 0.17 9.45 1.74
C SER A 15 -1.26 9.16 1.28
N GLN A 16 -1.46 8.91 0.00
CA GLN A 16 -2.78 8.57 -0.54
C GLN A 16 -3.29 7.24 0.03
N ILE A 17 -2.43 6.24 0.11
CA ILE A 17 -2.80 4.93 0.67
C ILE A 17 -3.16 5.06 2.14
N GLU A 18 -2.37 5.80 2.91
CA GLU A 18 -2.64 6.06 4.32
C GLU A 18 -4.01 6.69 4.51
N ASP A 19 -4.31 7.75 3.74
CA ASP A 19 -5.60 8.45 3.82
C ASP A 19 -6.78 7.52 3.50
N VAL A 20 -6.64 6.68 2.48
CA VAL A 20 -7.69 5.74 2.06
C VAL A 20 -7.97 4.72 3.17
N PHE A 21 -6.91 4.15 3.78
CA PHE A 21 -7.08 3.18 4.85
C PHE A 21 -7.67 3.80 6.11
N GLU A 22 -7.23 5.00 6.49
CA GLU A 22 -7.77 5.68 7.66
C GLU A 22 -9.25 6.03 7.48
N ALA A 23 -9.62 6.56 6.32
CA ALA A 23 -11.01 6.89 6.03
C ALA A 23 -11.90 5.63 6.02
N ALA A 24 -11.43 4.55 5.39
CA ALA A 24 -12.17 3.30 5.31
C ALA A 24 -12.34 2.68 6.70
N GLY A 25 -11.32 2.74 7.55
CA GLY A 25 -11.39 2.23 8.91
C GLY A 25 -12.43 2.95 9.75
N GLN A 26 -12.50 4.29 9.63
CA GLN A 26 -13.51 5.09 10.33
C GLN A 26 -14.93 4.76 9.85
N GLN A 27 -15.14 4.68 8.55
CA GLN A 27 -16.45 4.38 7.97
C GLN A 27 -16.93 2.97 8.29
N GLY A 28 -16.01 2.01 8.30
CA GLY A 28 -16.31 0.59 8.55
C GLY A 28 -16.26 0.18 10.01
N ASP A 29 -15.93 1.11 10.91
CA ASP A 29 -15.76 0.84 12.35
C ASP A 29 -14.72 -0.28 12.58
N ILE A 30 -13.64 -0.22 11.83
CA ILE A 30 -12.51 -1.14 11.92
C ILE A 30 -11.27 -0.37 12.38
N ASP A 31 -10.61 -0.85 13.42
CA ASP A 31 -9.43 -0.21 13.97
C ASP A 31 -8.22 -0.43 13.07
N VAL A 32 -7.81 0.61 12.38
CA VAL A 32 -6.63 0.64 11.50
C VAL A 32 -5.64 1.64 12.06
N GLU A 33 -4.40 1.24 12.19
CA GLU A 33 -3.33 2.13 12.64
C GLU A 33 -2.25 2.19 11.55
N CYS A 34 -2.00 3.40 11.03
CA CYS A 34 -0.98 3.64 10.02
C CYS A 34 0.21 4.38 10.64
N SER A 35 1.42 3.93 10.33
CA SER A 35 2.66 4.56 10.76
C SER A 35 3.59 4.72 9.57
N ARG A 36 4.14 5.93 9.39
CA ARG A 36 5.12 6.24 8.35
C ARG A 36 6.51 6.33 8.96
N SER A 37 7.49 5.72 8.31
CA SER A 37 8.90 5.88 8.65
C SER A 37 9.69 5.99 7.33
N GLY A 38 10.02 7.23 6.94
CA GLY A 38 10.65 7.47 5.64
C GLY A 38 9.78 6.98 4.49
N SER A 39 10.30 6.06 3.71
CA SER A 39 9.62 5.48 2.55
C SER A 39 8.92 4.16 2.88
N LEU A 40 8.59 3.94 4.15
CA LEU A 40 7.88 2.75 4.60
C LEU A 40 6.55 3.15 5.24
N LEU A 41 5.48 2.48 4.86
CA LEU A 41 4.15 2.61 5.47
C LEU A 41 3.78 1.28 6.12
N ASP A 42 3.49 1.32 7.41
CA ASP A 42 3.05 0.17 8.21
C ASP A 42 1.56 0.36 8.47
N ILE A 43 0.74 -0.55 7.97
CA ILE A 43 -0.72 -0.54 8.19
C ILE A 43 -1.04 -1.75 9.06
N GLU A 44 -1.52 -1.51 10.27
CA GLU A 44 -1.91 -2.58 11.18
C GLU A 44 -3.42 -2.60 11.39
N PHE A 45 -4.01 -3.80 11.30
CA PHE A 45 -5.40 -4.05 11.68
C PHE A 45 -5.38 -4.54 13.14
N LEU A 46 -5.83 -3.69 14.07
CA LEU A 46 -5.68 -3.95 15.51
C LEU A 46 -6.54 -5.12 15.97
N GLY A 47 -7.67 -5.37 15.32
CA GLY A 47 -8.58 -6.43 15.70
C GLY A 47 -7.98 -7.82 15.62
N ASN A 48 -7.16 -8.08 14.61
CA ASN A 48 -6.53 -9.40 14.42
C ASN A 48 -5.00 -9.34 14.38
N ARG A 49 -4.42 -8.16 14.58
CA ARG A 49 -2.97 -7.94 14.63
C ARG A 49 -2.23 -8.30 13.35
N THR A 50 -2.91 -8.28 12.20
CA THR A 50 -2.24 -8.47 10.93
C THR A 50 -1.83 -7.12 10.34
N LYS A 51 -0.83 -7.15 9.45
CA LYS A 51 -0.25 -5.94 8.87
C LYS A 51 -0.16 -6.01 7.35
N ILE A 52 -0.13 -4.82 6.74
CA ILE A 52 0.32 -4.62 5.36
C ILE A 52 1.49 -3.65 5.45
N ILE A 53 2.65 -4.05 4.94
CA ILE A 53 3.84 -3.20 4.91
C ILE A 53 4.12 -2.80 3.47
N ILE A 54 4.20 -1.51 3.22
CA ILE A 54 4.50 -0.97 1.88
C ILE A 54 5.80 -0.19 1.97
N ASN A 55 6.78 -0.57 1.14
CA ASN A 55 8.13 -0.07 1.23
C ASN A 55 8.71 0.18 -0.15
N SER A 56 9.42 1.29 -0.32
CA SER A 56 10.08 1.58 -1.58
C SER A 56 11.43 0.86 -1.68
N GLN A 57 11.77 0.46 -2.92
CA GLN A 57 13.09 -0.07 -3.28
C GLN A 57 13.66 0.83 -4.36
N ALA A 58 14.32 1.92 -3.93
CA ALA A 58 14.77 2.97 -4.84
C ALA A 58 15.73 2.47 -5.91
N ALA A 59 16.64 1.54 -5.55
CA ALA A 59 17.60 0.98 -6.49
C ALA A 59 16.95 0.26 -7.67
N LEU A 60 15.73 -0.27 -7.47
CA LEU A 60 14.98 -0.99 -8.49
C LEU A 60 13.83 -0.14 -9.06
N SER A 61 13.62 1.06 -8.53
CA SER A 61 12.44 1.90 -8.83
C SER A 61 11.13 1.12 -8.65
N GLU A 62 11.05 0.36 -7.55
CA GLU A 62 9.89 -0.47 -7.24
C GLU A 62 9.26 -0.09 -5.91
N LEU A 63 7.99 -0.41 -5.78
CA LEU A 63 7.23 -0.34 -4.54
C LEU A 63 6.86 -1.78 -4.14
N TRP A 64 7.24 -2.17 -2.93
CA TRP A 64 7.03 -3.54 -2.45
C TRP A 64 5.92 -3.57 -1.41
N VAL A 65 5.02 -4.54 -1.54
CA VAL A 65 3.90 -4.76 -0.63
C VAL A 65 4.06 -6.13 0.01
N ALA A 66 4.10 -6.16 1.35
CA ALA A 66 4.10 -7.40 2.11
C ALA A 66 2.78 -7.50 2.88
N ALA A 67 2.01 -8.53 2.59
CA ALA A 67 0.72 -8.78 3.19
C ALA A 67 0.66 -10.23 3.71
N LYS A 68 -0.40 -10.58 4.42
CA LYS A 68 -0.58 -11.96 4.89
C LYS A 68 -0.61 -12.96 3.74
N SER A 69 -1.14 -12.55 2.59
CA SER A 69 -1.23 -13.42 1.40
C SER A 69 0.07 -13.56 0.62
N GLY A 70 1.08 -12.74 0.89
CA GLY A 70 2.37 -12.82 0.21
C GLY A 70 3.03 -11.47 -0.03
N GLY A 71 4.12 -11.48 -0.79
CA GLY A 71 4.87 -10.30 -1.17
C GLY A 71 4.69 -9.99 -2.65
N PHE A 72 4.53 -8.70 -2.97
CA PHE A 72 4.25 -8.24 -4.32
C PHE A 72 5.11 -7.03 -4.65
N HIS A 73 5.60 -6.97 -5.89
CA HIS A 73 6.44 -5.87 -6.37
C HIS A 73 5.70 -5.10 -7.46
N TYR A 74 5.79 -3.78 -7.41
CA TYR A 74 5.07 -2.89 -8.33
C TYR A 74 6.04 -1.91 -8.98
N LYS A 75 5.85 -1.66 -10.27
CA LYS A 75 6.53 -0.58 -11.01
C LYS A 75 5.51 0.40 -11.55
N HIS A 76 5.88 1.67 -11.60
CA HIS A 76 5.01 2.72 -12.14
C HIS A 76 5.14 2.77 -13.66
N ASP A 77 4.00 2.80 -14.37
CA ASP A 77 3.97 2.80 -15.82
C ASP A 77 3.76 4.21 -16.42
N GLY A 78 3.80 5.24 -15.57
CA GLY A 78 3.50 6.62 -15.96
C GLY A 78 2.10 7.07 -15.56
N ALA A 79 1.23 6.13 -15.22
CA ALA A 79 -0.14 6.40 -14.79
C ALA A 79 -0.45 5.75 -13.45
N VAL A 80 -0.16 4.47 -13.29
CA VAL A 80 -0.44 3.69 -12.09
C VAL A 80 0.72 2.73 -11.77
N TRP A 81 0.68 2.17 -10.55
CA TRP A 81 1.61 1.12 -10.14
C TRP A 81 1.10 -0.23 -10.62
N ARG A 82 1.95 -0.97 -11.34
CA ARG A 82 1.62 -2.28 -11.92
C ARG A 82 2.45 -3.39 -11.26
N ASN A 83 1.78 -4.48 -10.88
CA ASN A 83 2.45 -5.68 -10.37
C ASN A 83 3.40 -6.23 -11.44
N THR A 84 4.65 -6.52 -11.07
CA THR A 84 5.67 -6.96 -12.02
C THR A 84 5.42 -8.37 -12.56
N ARG A 85 4.53 -9.14 -11.95
CA ARG A 85 4.19 -10.49 -12.39
C ARG A 85 2.98 -10.53 -13.33
N ASP A 86 1.88 -9.89 -12.91
CA ASP A 86 0.60 -10.02 -13.62
C ASP A 86 0.05 -8.72 -14.18
N GLY A 87 0.72 -7.60 -13.93
CA GLY A 87 0.29 -6.29 -14.41
C GLY A 87 -0.90 -5.70 -13.66
N GLY A 88 -1.34 -6.33 -12.58
CA GLY A 88 -2.45 -5.83 -11.77
C GLY A 88 -2.13 -4.48 -11.13
N GLU A 89 -3.15 -3.63 -10.95
CA GLU A 89 -2.98 -2.29 -10.42
C GLU A 89 -2.97 -2.32 -8.87
N LEU A 90 -2.11 -1.50 -8.27
CA LEU A 90 -1.87 -1.50 -6.82
C LEU A 90 -3.13 -1.27 -5.98
N MET A 91 -3.93 -0.25 -6.30
CA MET A 91 -5.12 0.04 -5.48
C MET A 91 -6.16 -1.06 -5.58
N ALA A 92 -6.30 -1.69 -6.75
CA ALA A 92 -7.18 -2.84 -6.91
C ALA A 92 -6.72 -4.02 -6.05
N ALA A 93 -5.40 -4.26 -6.00
CA ALA A 93 -4.83 -5.30 -5.16
C ALA A 93 -5.04 -5.00 -3.67
N LEU A 94 -4.83 -3.75 -3.25
CA LEU A 94 -5.03 -3.36 -1.85
C LEU A 94 -6.48 -3.51 -1.41
N LYS A 95 -7.45 -3.28 -2.29
CA LYS A 95 -8.87 -3.52 -1.99
C LYS A 95 -9.12 -4.99 -1.65
N VAL A 96 -8.56 -5.90 -2.44
CA VAL A 96 -8.68 -7.34 -2.20
C VAL A 96 -7.99 -7.73 -0.89
N ILE A 97 -6.77 -7.27 -0.68
CA ILE A 97 -5.98 -7.58 0.52
C ILE A 97 -6.69 -7.08 1.79
N ALA A 98 -7.19 -5.84 1.78
CA ALA A 98 -7.89 -5.27 2.93
C ALA A 98 -9.15 -6.06 3.27
N TRP A 99 -9.90 -6.48 2.26
CA TRP A 99 -11.07 -7.31 2.46
C TRP A 99 -10.72 -8.67 3.04
N GLU A 100 -9.70 -9.34 2.47
CA GLU A 100 -9.26 -10.66 2.92
C GLU A 100 -8.72 -10.64 4.35
N GLN A 101 -7.93 -9.62 4.70
CA GLN A 101 -7.28 -9.56 6.00
C GLN A 101 -8.18 -9.06 7.12
N ALA A 102 -9.08 -8.13 6.85
CA ALA A 102 -9.82 -7.44 7.89
C ALA A 102 -11.30 -7.21 7.59
N GLY A 103 -11.79 -7.65 6.43
CA GLY A 103 -13.15 -7.33 6.00
C GLY A 103 -13.35 -5.84 5.77
N LEU A 104 -12.28 -5.11 5.47
CA LEU A 104 -12.31 -3.67 5.26
C LEU A 104 -12.59 -3.36 3.79
N ILE A 105 -13.56 -2.49 3.56
CA ILE A 105 -13.90 -2.02 2.21
C ILE A 105 -13.19 -0.69 1.96
N LEU A 106 -12.22 -0.68 1.03
CA LEU A 106 -11.58 0.55 0.58
C LEU A 106 -12.46 1.24 -0.45
N GLY A 107 -12.73 2.50 -0.21
CA GLY A 107 -13.67 3.29 -0.98
C GLY A 107 -13.30 3.67 -2.40
#